data_1c60c39faa5643310f913f17e575258c
#
_entry.id   1c60c39faa5643310f913f17e575258c
#
_cell.length_a   1.000
_cell.length_b   1.000
_cell.length_c   1.000
_cell.angle_alpha   90.00
_cell.angle_beta   90.00
_cell.angle_gamma   90.00
#
_symmetry.space_group_name_H-M   'P 1'
#
loop_
_entity.id
_entity.type
_entity.pdbx_description
1 polymer ?
#
loop_
_entity_poly.entity_id
_entity_poly.type
_entity_poly.pdbx_seq_one_letter_code
_entity_poly.pdbx_strand_id
1 'polypeptide(L)'
;MKKPTRNPDINKASAYAIVVNAIQIAALIVFVLYLILFSGYRDGLLVSIVAVIALMAIWGASIDILSALQTRKRVRTIYELQTTNDQMDALNLKLRAQRHDFLNHIQVVYSLLEMGESAEAADYLERIYTQLRTVSKVMRTKVTAFNALLQVKNAACEERGIRLELDIRTALEGLPVPPWEICCIIGNLMDNAMDALADTTGGWIHLEVRETLRHFTFSLTNNGPAVPPELRERIFEAGVSTKGEERGMGLSIVRKTLAEFGGTIELAPGDETCFVVVIPRESRALPETVQE
;
A
#
# COMPACT_ATOMS: atom_id res chain seq x y z
N MET A 1 5.17 23.01 4.22
CA MET A 1 3.82 22.53 3.89
C MET A 1 3.16 22.07 5.19
N LYS A 2 1.98 22.63 5.57
CA LYS A 2 1.23 22.20 6.76
C LYS A 2 0.64 20.83 6.47
N LYS A 3 0.99 19.80 7.27
CA LYS A 3 0.28 18.52 7.27
C LYS A 3 -1.22 18.79 7.42
N PRO A 4 -2.07 18.19 6.58
CA PRO A 4 -3.51 18.30 6.78
C PRO A 4 -3.82 17.71 8.15
N THR A 5 -4.24 18.56 9.07
CA THR A 5 -4.67 18.12 10.40
C THR A 5 -5.87 17.22 10.20
N ARG A 6 -5.68 15.91 10.46
CA ARG A 6 -6.79 14.97 10.65
C ARG A 6 -7.77 15.68 11.58
N ASN A 7 -8.96 16.03 11.05
CA ASN A 7 -9.90 16.78 11.86
C ASN A 7 -10.51 15.80 12.87
N PRO A 8 -9.91 15.64 14.07
CA PRO A 8 -10.31 14.64 15.06
C PRO A 8 -11.74 14.90 15.55
N ASP A 9 -12.21 16.14 15.35
CA ASP A 9 -13.51 16.58 15.84
C ASP A 9 -14.67 15.97 15.05
N ILE A 10 -14.56 15.77 13.74
CA ILE A 10 -15.64 15.16 12.92
C ILE A 10 -15.83 13.68 13.28
N ASN A 11 -14.73 12.94 13.46
CA ASN A 11 -14.79 11.53 13.86
C ASN A 11 -15.32 11.37 15.29
N LYS A 12 -14.92 12.27 16.20
CA LYS A 12 -15.45 12.29 17.57
C LYS A 12 -16.92 12.70 17.59
N ALA A 13 -17.31 13.75 16.85
CA ALA A 13 -18.70 14.21 16.78
C ALA A 13 -19.62 13.12 16.20
N SER A 14 -19.23 12.45 15.12
CA SER A 14 -20.02 11.35 14.56
C SER A 14 -20.06 10.12 15.45
N ALA A 15 -18.98 9.81 16.21
CA ALA A 15 -19.00 8.75 17.21
C ALA A 15 -19.95 9.07 18.36
N TYR A 16 -19.90 10.31 18.83
CA TYR A 16 -20.78 10.78 19.88
C TYR A 16 -22.26 10.73 19.46
N ALA A 17 -22.57 11.19 18.26
CA ALA A 17 -23.93 11.12 17.72
C ALA A 17 -24.46 9.68 17.63
N ILE A 18 -23.64 8.73 17.15
CA ILE A 18 -24.02 7.31 17.10
C ILE A 18 -24.31 6.76 18.49
N VAL A 19 -23.44 7.03 19.47
CA VAL A 19 -23.61 6.53 20.84
C VAL A 19 -24.84 7.13 21.50
N VAL A 20 -25.05 8.44 21.38
CA VAL A 20 -26.24 9.12 21.96
C VAL A 20 -27.50 8.58 21.35
N ASN A 21 -27.60 8.46 20.03
CA ASN A 21 -28.78 7.92 19.35
C ASN A 21 -29.03 6.44 19.69
N ALA A 22 -27.99 5.62 19.84
CA ALA A 22 -28.12 4.23 20.27
C ALA A 22 -28.69 4.13 21.71
N ILE A 23 -28.19 4.96 22.63
CA ILE A 23 -28.73 5.04 24.02
C ILE A 23 -30.17 5.50 24.00
N GLN A 24 -30.54 6.50 23.20
CA GLN A 24 -31.90 6.99 23.06
C GLN A 24 -32.86 5.90 22.55
N ILE A 25 -32.46 5.14 21.52
CA ILE A 25 -33.21 3.99 20.99
C ILE A 25 -33.43 2.95 22.09
N ALA A 26 -32.38 2.57 22.81
CA ALA A 26 -32.46 1.60 23.89
C ALA A 26 -33.40 2.06 25.02
N ALA A 27 -33.28 3.32 25.43
CA ALA A 27 -34.16 3.90 26.46
C ALA A 27 -35.67 3.93 26.03
N LEU A 28 -35.93 4.27 24.76
CA LEU A 28 -37.29 4.22 24.21
C LEU A 28 -37.86 2.81 24.17
N ILE A 29 -37.09 1.82 23.78
CA ILE A 29 -37.49 0.41 23.77
C ILE A 29 -37.85 -0.04 25.19
N VAL A 30 -36.99 0.24 26.17
CA VAL A 30 -37.23 -0.10 27.60
C VAL A 30 -38.52 0.60 28.11
N PHE A 31 -38.73 1.89 27.76
CA PHE A 31 -39.89 2.63 28.18
C PHE A 31 -41.19 2.07 27.59
N VAL A 32 -41.19 1.70 26.30
CA VAL A 32 -42.35 1.06 25.65
C VAL A 32 -42.64 -0.31 26.27
N LEU A 33 -41.60 -1.12 26.53
CA LEU A 33 -41.75 -2.41 27.22
C LEU A 33 -42.32 -2.24 28.64
N TYR A 34 -41.86 -1.25 29.39
CA TYR A 34 -42.40 -0.94 30.72
C TYR A 34 -43.88 -0.59 30.65
N LEU A 35 -44.30 0.26 29.70
CA LEU A 35 -45.71 0.60 29.50
C LEU A 35 -46.57 -0.63 29.16
N ILE A 36 -46.06 -1.54 28.32
CA ILE A 36 -46.81 -2.77 27.94
C ILE A 36 -46.96 -3.73 29.12
N LEU A 37 -45.90 -3.90 29.93
CA LEU A 37 -45.87 -4.92 30.98
C LEU A 37 -46.44 -4.48 32.31
N PHE A 38 -46.32 -3.19 32.68
CA PHE A 38 -46.58 -2.71 34.03
C PHE A 38 -47.67 -1.65 34.14
N SER A 39 -48.03 -0.95 33.04
CA SER A 39 -49.16 0.00 33.13
C SER A 39 -50.48 -0.74 32.94
N GLY A 40 -51.26 -0.82 33.99
CA GLY A 40 -52.64 -1.27 33.92
C GLY A 40 -53.55 -0.28 33.15
N TYR A 41 -53.04 0.32 32.07
CA TYR A 41 -53.68 1.34 31.28
C TYR A 41 -54.89 0.76 30.52
N ARG A 42 -56.07 1.21 30.90
CA ARG A 42 -57.36 0.88 30.26
C ARG A 42 -57.57 1.61 28.94
N ASP A 43 -56.82 2.70 28.66
CA ASP A 43 -57.00 3.51 27.47
C ASP A 43 -56.03 3.10 26.35
N GLY A 44 -56.47 2.16 25.52
CA GLY A 44 -55.73 1.68 24.36
C GLY A 44 -55.29 2.81 23.38
N LEU A 45 -56.02 3.93 23.37
CA LEU A 45 -55.71 5.10 22.54
C LEU A 45 -54.40 5.78 22.99
N LEU A 46 -54.17 5.94 24.28
CA LEU A 46 -52.99 6.58 24.84
C LEU A 46 -51.71 5.73 24.61
N VAL A 47 -51.85 4.42 24.77
CA VAL A 47 -50.75 3.46 24.45
C VAL A 47 -50.40 3.51 22.97
N SER A 48 -51.37 3.59 22.07
CA SER A 48 -51.17 3.69 20.63
C SER A 48 -50.47 4.98 20.24
N ILE A 49 -50.80 6.12 20.82
CA ILE A 49 -50.12 7.40 20.56
C ILE A 49 -48.68 7.35 21.01
N VAL A 50 -48.38 6.84 22.21
CA VAL A 50 -47.02 6.72 22.70
C VAL A 50 -46.20 5.78 21.85
N ALA A 51 -46.76 4.66 21.38
CA ALA A 51 -46.08 3.72 20.49
C ALA A 51 -45.71 4.37 19.14
N VAL A 52 -46.63 5.16 18.56
CA VAL A 52 -46.36 5.89 17.30
C VAL A 52 -45.22 6.91 17.49
N ILE A 53 -45.24 7.68 18.58
CA ILE A 53 -44.19 8.66 18.89
C ILE A 53 -42.82 7.95 19.05
N ALA A 54 -42.79 6.82 19.77
CA ALA A 54 -41.57 6.02 19.95
C ALA A 54 -41.01 5.47 18.62
N LEU A 55 -41.93 4.97 17.75
CA LEU A 55 -41.53 4.50 16.41
C LEU A 55 -40.93 5.63 15.55
N MET A 56 -41.55 6.82 15.57
CA MET A 56 -41.04 7.99 14.86
C MET A 56 -39.65 8.42 15.39
N ALA A 57 -39.46 8.41 16.70
CA ALA A 57 -38.18 8.74 17.32
C ALA A 57 -37.09 7.72 16.99
N ILE A 58 -37.40 6.42 17.00
CA ILE A 58 -36.48 5.34 16.59
C ILE A 58 -36.11 5.51 15.12
N TRP A 59 -37.08 5.81 14.25
CA TRP A 59 -36.81 6.02 12.83
C TRP A 59 -35.89 7.23 12.59
N GLY A 60 -36.14 8.36 13.25
CA GLY A 60 -35.31 9.55 13.20
C GLY A 60 -33.84 9.24 13.64
N ALA A 61 -33.68 8.61 14.80
CA ALA A 61 -32.37 8.23 15.32
C ALA A 61 -31.65 7.25 14.38
N SER A 62 -32.37 6.35 13.69
CA SER A 62 -31.77 5.43 12.71
C SER A 62 -31.23 6.16 11.47
N ILE A 63 -31.96 7.18 10.99
CA ILE A 63 -31.52 8.05 9.89
C ILE A 63 -30.25 8.80 10.28
N ASP A 64 -30.20 9.35 11.49
CA ASP A 64 -29.01 10.07 11.98
C ASP A 64 -27.79 9.16 12.09
N ILE A 65 -27.93 7.93 12.56
CA ILE A 65 -26.86 6.93 12.59
C ILE A 65 -26.37 6.62 11.18
N LEU A 66 -27.27 6.36 10.23
CA LEU A 66 -26.92 6.06 8.85
C LEU A 66 -26.20 7.24 8.19
N SER A 67 -26.68 8.47 8.40
CA SER A 67 -26.04 9.68 7.88
C SER A 67 -24.63 9.90 8.46
N ALA A 68 -24.45 9.63 9.76
CA ALA A 68 -23.14 9.70 10.42
C ALA A 68 -22.14 8.67 9.86
N LEU A 69 -22.61 7.43 9.59
CA LEU A 69 -21.78 6.39 8.98
C LEU A 69 -21.40 6.74 7.54
N GLN A 70 -22.34 7.27 6.74
CA GLN A 70 -22.06 7.72 5.37
C GLN A 70 -21.06 8.89 5.36
N THR A 71 -21.21 9.84 6.28
CA THR A 71 -20.28 10.98 6.40
C THR A 71 -18.87 10.50 6.72
N ARG A 72 -18.71 9.53 7.62
CA ARG A 72 -17.40 8.92 7.90
C ARG A 72 -16.78 8.28 6.67
N LYS A 73 -17.56 7.53 5.90
CA LYS A 73 -17.08 6.90 4.66
C LYS A 73 -16.62 7.95 3.64
N ARG A 74 -17.43 9.01 3.43
CA ARG A 74 -17.08 10.12 2.53
C ARG A 74 -15.79 10.83 2.94
N VAL A 75 -15.65 11.16 4.23
CA VAL A 75 -14.45 11.82 4.77
C VAL A 75 -13.21 10.94 4.55
N ARG A 76 -13.32 9.63 4.77
CA ARG A 76 -12.22 8.70 4.52
C ARG A 76 -11.81 8.69 3.04
N THR A 77 -12.77 8.58 2.12
CA THR A 77 -12.50 8.59 0.67
C THR A 77 -11.85 9.91 0.22
N ILE A 78 -12.31 11.06 0.74
CA ILE A 78 -11.70 12.36 0.44
C ILE A 78 -10.25 12.39 0.91
N TYR A 79 -9.95 11.82 2.08
CA TYR A 79 -8.60 11.76 2.62
C TYR A 79 -7.68 10.89 1.76
N GLU A 80 -8.16 9.72 1.34
CA GLU A 80 -7.45 8.81 0.43
C GLU A 80 -7.16 9.49 -0.92
N LEU A 81 -8.14 10.20 -1.49
CA LEU A 81 -7.96 10.97 -2.73
C LEU A 81 -6.98 12.13 -2.57
N GLN A 82 -7.03 12.87 -1.46
CA GLN A 82 -6.06 13.93 -1.20
C GLN A 82 -4.64 13.40 -1.08
N THR A 83 -4.45 12.30 -0.35
CA THR A 83 -3.13 11.68 -0.21
C THR A 83 -2.58 11.22 -1.56
N THR A 84 -3.43 10.63 -2.40
CA THR A 84 -3.04 10.22 -3.76
C THR A 84 -2.67 11.43 -4.62
N ASN A 85 -3.44 12.52 -4.54
CA ASN A 85 -3.13 13.75 -5.27
C ASN A 85 -1.81 14.38 -4.82
N ASP A 86 -1.54 14.44 -3.50
CA ASP A 86 -0.27 14.95 -2.97
C ASP A 86 0.92 14.09 -3.44
N GLN A 87 0.75 12.78 -3.52
CA GLN A 87 1.76 11.86 -4.08
C GLN A 87 1.99 12.13 -5.57
N MET A 88 0.93 12.36 -6.34
CA MET A 88 1.03 12.72 -7.77
C MET A 88 1.75 14.04 -7.96
N ASP A 89 1.47 15.04 -7.14
CA ASP A 89 2.15 16.35 -7.21
C ASP A 89 3.64 16.22 -6.86
N ALA A 90 3.98 15.43 -5.85
CA ALA A 90 5.38 15.14 -5.49
C ALA A 90 6.11 14.41 -6.63
N LEU A 91 5.45 13.44 -7.29
CA LEU A 91 6.00 12.74 -8.45
C LEU A 91 6.21 13.69 -9.63
N ASN A 92 5.24 14.55 -9.94
CA ASN A 92 5.35 15.57 -10.98
C ASN A 92 6.52 16.53 -10.73
N LEU A 93 6.72 16.95 -9.48
CA LEU A 93 7.85 17.79 -9.10
C LEU A 93 9.18 17.07 -9.35
N LYS A 94 9.28 15.80 -8.98
CA LYS A 94 10.46 14.97 -9.20
C LYS A 94 10.76 14.77 -10.70
N LEU A 95 9.73 14.52 -11.49
CA LEU A 95 9.88 14.41 -12.96
C LEU A 95 10.34 15.70 -13.60
N ARG A 96 9.85 16.85 -13.11
CA ARG A 96 10.32 18.17 -13.59
C ARG A 96 11.79 18.41 -13.25
N ALA A 97 12.22 18.05 -12.04
CA ALA A 97 13.62 18.13 -11.64
C ALA A 97 14.51 17.23 -12.52
N GLN A 98 14.13 15.98 -12.71
CA GLN A 98 14.87 15.04 -13.58
C GLN A 98 14.97 15.55 -15.02
N ARG A 99 13.87 16.12 -15.57
CA ARG A 99 13.90 16.72 -16.90
C ARG A 99 14.85 17.91 -16.98
N HIS A 100 14.87 18.75 -15.95
CA HIS A 100 15.78 19.89 -15.88
C HIS A 100 17.25 19.44 -15.85
N ASP A 101 17.56 18.44 -15.01
CA ASP A 101 18.91 17.89 -14.92
C ASP A 101 19.36 17.25 -16.24
N PHE A 102 18.45 16.51 -16.90
CA PHE A 102 18.73 15.96 -18.23
C PHE A 102 19.03 17.06 -19.27
N LEU A 103 18.24 18.15 -19.29
CA LEU A 103 18.48 19.27 -20.19
C LEU A 103 19.81 19.96 -19.89
N ASN A 104 20.20 20.09 -18.64
CA ASN A 104 21.51 20.63 -18.25
C ASN A 104 22.66 19.75 -18.79
N HIS A 105 22.55 18.41 -18.70
CA HIS A 105 23.52 17.52 -19.28
C HIS A 105 23.63 17.67 -20.80
N ILE A 106 22.49 17.76 -21.51
CA ILE A 106 22.47 17.98 -22.95
C ILE A 106 23.11 19.32 -23.30
N GLN A 107 22.85 20.38 -22.53
CA GLN A 107 23.43 21.71 -22.76
C GLN A 107 24.94 21.71 -22.58
N VAL A 108 25.49 21.01 -21.60
CA VAL A 108 26.93 20.84 -21.39
C VAL A 108 27.57 20.15 -22.61
N VAL A 109 26.97 19.02 -23.05
CA VAL A 109 27.44 18.29 -24.22
C VAL A 109 27.42 19.17 -25.48
N TYR A 110 26.33 19.91 -25.68
CA TYR A 110 26.19 20.82 -26.82
C TYR A 110 27.27 21.92 -26.80
N SER A 111 27.51 22.54 -25.65
CA SER A 111 28.52 23.57 -25.49
C SER A 111 29.93 23.05 -25.75
N LEU A 112 30.28 21.84 -25.29
CA LEU A 112 31.57 21.21 -25.57
C LEU A 112 31.76 20.95 -27.07
N LEU A 113 30.72 20.51 -27.77
CA LEU A 113 30.75 20.31 -29.22
C LEU A 113 30.90 21.65 -30.00
N GLU A 114 30.23 22.70 -29.57
CA GLU A 114 30.39 24.05 -30.18
C GLU A 114 31.82 24.61 -30.01
N MET A 115 32.46 24.29 -28.88
CA MET A 115 33.88 24.69 -28.63
C MET A 115 34.87 23.80 -29.37
N GLY A 116 34.44 22.77 -30.09
CA GLY A 116 35.29 21.84 -30.80
C GLY A 116 35.91 20.77 -29.93
N GLU A 117 35.55 20.73 -28.64
CA GLU A 117 36.09 19.78 -27.63
C GLU A 117 35.33 18.43 -27.68
N SER A 118 35.40 17.76 -28.83
CA SER A 118 34.66 16.53 -29.09
C SER A 118 35.09 15.36 -28.19
N ALA A 119 36.35 15.32 -27.79
CA ALA A 119 36.87 14.30 -26.89
C ALA A 119 36.34 14.46 -25.47
N GLU A 120 36.25 15.68 -24.96
CA GLU A 120 35.66 16.00 -23.67
C GLU A 120 34.15 15.77 -23.65
N ALA A 121 33.44 16.11 -24.75
CA ALA A 121 32.04 15.78 -24.91
C ALA A 121 31.77 14.27 -24.85
N ALA A 122 32.64 13.48 -25.50
CA ALA A 122 32.57 12.00 -25.46
C ALA A 122 32.80 11.46 -24.03
N ASP A 123 33.85 11.95 -23.33
CA ASP A 123 34.12 11.56 -21.94
C ASP A 123 32.98 11.94 -20.99
N TYR A 124 32.41 13.13 -21.16
CA TYR A 124 31.26 13.58 -20.38
C TYR A 124 30.04 12.69 -20.62
N LEU A 125 29.73 12.36 -21.88
CA LEU A 125 28.69 11.40 -22.24
C LEU A 125 28.93 10.02 -21.65
N GLU A 126 30.19 9.55 -21.68
CA GLU A 126 30.53 8.25 -21.12
C GLU A 126 30.38 8.20 -19.61
N ARG A 127 30.70 9.28 -18.90
CA ARG A 127 30.41 9.42 -17.44
C ARG A 127 28.92 9.37 -17.16
N ILE A 128 28.11 10.15 -17.87
CA ILE A 128 26.63 10.12 -17.72
C ILE A 128 26.10 8.73 -18.08
N TYR A 129 26.58 8.16 -19.20
CA TYR A 129 26.19 6.85 -19.67
C TYR A 129 26.61 5.77 -18.67
N THR A 130 27.78 5.89 -18.01
CA THR A 130 28.24 4.95 -16.99
C THR A 130 27.42 5.09 -15.71
N GLN A 131 27.05 6.29 -15.27
CA GLN A 131 26.10 6.50 -14.19
C GLN A 131 24.72 5.90 -14.51
N LEU A 132 24.21 6.12 -15.72
CA LEU A 132 22.97 5.50 -16.20
C LEU A 132 23.14 3.99 -16.43
N ARG A 133 24.31 3.51 -16.83
CA ARG A 133 24.58 2.11 -17.15
C ARG A 133 24.84 1.24 -15.93
N THR A 134 25.36 1.78 -14.82
CA THR A 134 25.38 1.06 -13.53
C THR A 134 23.96 0.71 -13.11
N VAL A 135 23.01 1.60 -13.37
CA VAL A 135 21.58 1.39 -13.17
C VAL A 135 20.98 0.54 -14.32
N SER A 136 21.41 0.75 -15.58
CA SER A 136 20.81 0.15 -16.80
C SER A 136 21.28 -1.27 -17.11
N LYS A 137 22.46 -1.72 -16.65
CA LYS A 137 22.90 -3.10 -16.87
C LYS A 137 22.07 -4.14 -16.11
N VAL A 138 21.40 -3.71 -15.07
CA VAL A 138 20.60 -4.54 -14.17
C VAL A 138 19.11 -4.52 -14.54
N MET A 139 18.64 -3.52 -15.29
CA MET A 139 17.22 -3.27 -15.53
C MET A 139 16.81 -3.57 -16.98
N ARG A 140 16.63 -4.83 -17.30
CA ARG A 140 16.24 -5.28 -18.65
C ARG A 140 14.82 -5.78 -18.76
N THR A 141 13.90 -5.36 -17.85
CA THR A 141 12.52 -5.79 -17.97
C THR A 141 11.73 -4.88 -18.93
N LYS A 142 10.72 -5.43 -19.60
CA LYS A 142 9.79 -4.66 -20.42
C LYS A 142 8.77 -3.87 -19.58
N VAL A 143 8.77 -4.07 -18.25
CA VAL A 143 7.87 -3.40 -17.31
C VAL A 143 8.54 -2.13 -16.79
N THR A 144 8.30 -1.00 -17.47
CA THR A 144 8.93 0.31 -17.18
C THR A 144 8.71 0.76 -15.72
N ALA A 145 7.51 0.55 -15.18
CA ALA A 145 7.20 0.91 -13.79
C ALA A 145 8.04 0.12 -12.78
N PHE A 146 8.28 -1.18 -13.05
CA PHE A 146 9.14 -2.02 -12.21
C PHE A 146 10.60 -1.56 -12.24
N ASN A 147 11.11 -1.21 -13.42
CA ASN A 147 12.46 -0.66 -13.55
C ASN A 147 12.61 0.66 -12.77
N ALA A 148 11.61 1.55 -12.85
CA ALA A 148 11.58 2.80 -12.10
C ALA A 148 11.54 2.57 -10.57
N LEU A 149 10.74 1.60 -10.11
CA LEU A 149 10.72 1.21 -8.70
C LEU A 149 12.10 0.79 -8.22
N LEU A 150 12.78 -0.10 -8.97
CA LEU A 150 14.11 -0.58 -8.60
C LEU A 150 15.14 0.54 -8.52
N GLN A 151 15.07 1.55 -9.41
CA GLN A 151 15.92 2.74 -9.32
C GLN A 151 15.70 3.51 -8.01
N VAL A 152 14.45 3.78 -7.66
CA VAL A 152 14.10 4.49 -6.41
C VAL A 152 14.57 3.70 -5.20
N LYS A 153 14.38 2.37 -5.21
CA LYS A 153 14.79 1.51 -4.09
C LYS A 153 16.32 1.37 -4.00
N ASN A 154 17.04 1.36 -5.13
CA ASN A 154 18.50 1.37 -5.12
C ASN A 154 19.04 2.64 -4.47
N ALA A 155 18.52 3.82 -4.85
CA ALA A 155 18.92 5.08 -4.25
C ALA A 155 18.62 5.11 -2.74
N ALA A 156 17.46 4.60 -2.30
CA ALA A 156 17.10 4.51 -0.89
C ALA A 156 18.00 3.54 -0.10
N CYS A 157 18.46 2.45 -0.72
CA CYS A 157 19.42 1.53 -0.14
C CYS A 157 20.80 2.21 0.00
N GLU A 158 21.27 2.91 -1.03
CA GLU A 158 22.54 3.66 -1.00
C GLU A 158 22.56 4.72 0.11
N GLU A 159 21.48 5.50 0.25
CA GLU A 159 21.33 6.49 1.34
C GLU A 159 21.43 5.86 2.75
N ARG A 160 21.01 4.59 2.89
CA ARG A 160 21.05 3.84 4.16
C ARG A 160 22.32 2.99 4.31
N GLY A 161 23.25 3.02 3.35
CA GLY A 161 24.46 2.20 3.37
C GLY A 161 24.17 0.69 3.19
N ILE A 162 23.03 0.34 2.58
CA ILE A 162 22.63 -1.04 2.29
C ILE A 162 23.05 -1.38 0.85
N ARG A 163 23.73 -2.51 0.66
CA ARG A 163 24.10 -3.00 -0.67
C ARG A 163 22.92 -3.72 -1.31
N LEU A 164 22.41 -3.21 -2.44
CA LEU A 164 21.37 -3.85 -3.24
C LEU A 164 22.02 -4.62 -4.41
N GLU A 165 21.76 -5.93 -4.48
CA GLU A 165 22.16 -6.81 -5.57
C GLU A 165 20.91 -7.24 -6.35
N LEU A 166 20.95 -7.07 -7.68
CA LEU A 166 19.84 -7.39 -8.57
C LEU A 166 20.26 -8.43 -9.60
N ASP A 167 19.66 -9.62 -9.56
CA ASP A 167 19.86 -10.69 -10.56
C ASP A 167 18.54 -10.96 -11.32
N ILE A 168 18.30 -10.15 -12.36
CA ILE A 168 17.09 -10.20 -13.16
C ILE A 168 17.38 -10.90 -14.48
N ARG A 169 16.86 -12.13 -14.65
CA ARG A 169 17.09 -12.96 -15.85
C ARG A 169 15.83 -13.15 -16.70
N THR A 170 14.94 -12.17 -16.66
CA THR A 170 13.68 -12.19 -17.43
C THR A 170 13.33 -10.78 -17.91
N ALA A 171 12.68 -10.70 -19.05
CA ALA A 171 12.07 -9.46 -19.53
C ALA A 171 10.72 -9.16 -18.87
N LEU A 172 10.17 -10.08 -18.05
CA LEU A 172 8.82 -10.04 -17.47
C LEU A 172 7.73 -9.90 -18.55
N GLU A 173 7.97 -10.47 -19.74
CA GLU A 173 6.99 -10.42 -20.83
C GLU A 173 5.85 -11.39 -20.54
N GLY A 174 4.62 -10.86 -20.65
CA GLY A 174 3.42 -11.66 -20.35
C GLY A 174 3.20 -11.93 -18.85
N LEU A 175 3.77 -11.10 -17.95
CA LEU A 175 3.43 -11.15 -16.54
C LEU A 175 1.93 -10.83 -16.38
N PRO A 176 1.12 -11.71 -15.78
CA PRO A 176 -0.34 -11.51 -15.70
C PRO A 176 -0.78 -10.50 -14.63
N VAL A 177 0.19 -9.93 -13.92
CA VAL A 177 -0.04 -8.93 -12.88
C VAL A 177 0.18 -7.53 -13.45
N PRO A 178 -0.75 -6.57 -13.22
CA PRO A 178 -0.58 -5.19 -13.66
C PRO A 178 0.72 -4.56 -13.12
N PRO A 179 1.36 -3.65 -13.89
CA PRO A 179 2.62 -3.01 -13.48
C PRO A 179 2.59 -2.35 -12.11
N TRP A 180 1.49 -1.74 -11.71
CA TRP A 180 1.36 -1.08 -10.40
C TRP A 180 1.26 -2.10 -9.25
N GLU A 181 0.62 -3.25 -9.46
CA GLU A 181 0.49 -4.29 -8.45
C GLU A 181 1.85 -4.96 -8.18
N ILE A 182 2.61 -5.30 -9.22
CA ILE A 182 3.97 -5.84 -9.02
C ILE A 182 4.88 -4.84 -8.33
N CYS A 183 4.72 -3.53 -8.63
CA CYS A 183 5.44 -2.49 -7.91
C CYS A 183 5.02 -2.40 -6.44
N CYS A 184 3.74 -2.56 -6.13
CA CYS A 184 3.24 -2.61 -4.77
C CYS A 184 3.81 -3.83 -4.00
N ILE A 185 3.78 -5.01 -4.62
CA ILE A 185 4.30 -6.26 -4.04
C ILE A 185 5.79 -6.12 -3.72
N ILE A 186 6.61 -5.83 -4.72
CA ILE A 186 8.07 -5.77 -4.56
C ILE A 186 8.49 -4.57 -3.71
N GLY A 187 7.79 -3.45 -3.83
CA GLY A 187 8.00 -2.26 -3.00
C GLY A 187 7.85 -2.56 -1.51
N ASN A 188 6.77 -3.24 -1.12
CA ASN A 188 6.53 -3.65 0.27
C ASN A 188 7.59 -4.62 0.78
N LEU A 189 8.02 -5.59 -0.04
CA LEU A 189 9.07 -6.53 0.35
C LEU A 189 10.41 -5.82 0.55
N MET A 190 10.79 -4.91 -0.33
CA MET A 190 12.02 -4.13 -0.22
C MET A 190 12.00 -3.18 0.99
N ASP A 191 10.85 -2.54 1.26
CA ASP A 191 10.71 -1.69 2.45
C ASP A 191 10.87 -2.52 3.74
N ASN A 192 10.27 -3.70 3.80
CA ASN A 192 10.43 -4.62 4.92
C ASN A 192 11.89 -5.04 5.12
N ALA A 193 12.62 -5.34 4.03
CA ALA A 193 14.03 -5.69 4.08
C ALA A 193 14.90 -4.51 4.54
N MET A 194 14.70 -3.32 3.97
CA MET A 194 15.42 -2.11 4.40
C MET A 194 15.17 -1.77 5.87
N ASP A 195 13.94 -1.93 6.32
CA ASP A 195 13.58 -1.71 7.72
C ASP A 195 14.19 -2.76 8.66
N ALA A 196 14.34 -4.02 8.21
CA ALA A 196 15.00 -5.06 8.97
C ALA A 196 16.51 -4.81 9.13
N LEU A 197 17.09 -4.06 8.21
CA LEU A 197 18.53 -3.73 8.16
C LEU A 197 18.87 -2.38 8.81
N ALA A 198 17.91 -1.67 9.41
CA ALA A 198 18.12 -0.33 9.94
C ALA A 198 19.29 -0.23 10.95
N ASP A 199 19.48 -1.28 11.76
CA ASP A 199 20.54 -1.36 12.77
C ASP A 199 21.67 -2.35 12.40
N THR A 200 21.73 -2.81 11.12
CA THR A 200 22.66 -3.83 10.67
C THR A 200 23.83 -3.19 9.92
N THR A 201 25.05 -3.34 10.44
CA THR A 201 26.27 -2.92 9.72
C THR A 201 26.58 -3.89 8.58
N GLY A 202 26.83 -3.38 7.36
CA GLY A 202 27.08 -4.23 6.19
C GLY A 202 25.82 -4.94 5.69
N GLY A 203 24.66 -4.32 5.87
CA GLY A 203 23.39 -4.83 5.37
C GLY A 203 23.39 -5.00 3.85
N TRP A 204 22.79 -6.08 3.37
CA TRP A 204 22.57 -6.30 1.96
C TRP A 204 21.20 -6.88 1.67
N ILE A 205 20.72 -6.58 0.47
CA ILE A 205 19.46 -7.10 -0.08
C ILE A 205 19.78 -7.68 -1.46
N HIS A 206 19.33 -8.90 -1.72
CA HIS A 206 19.44 -9.55 -3.01
C HIS A 206 18.05 -9.83 -3.58
N LEU A 207 17.75 -9.27 -4.75
CA LEU A 207 16.53 -9.56 -5.50
C LEU A 207 16.89 -10.39 -6.73
N GLU A 208 16.42 -11.61 -6.72
CA GLU A 208 16.51 -12.52 -7.87
C GLU A 208 15.16 -12.61 -8.57
N VAL A 209 15.13 -12.45 -9.90
CA VAL A 209 13.91 -12.57 -10.72
C VAL A 209 14.14 -13.59 -11.82
N ARG A 210 13.35 -14.64 -11.80
CA ARG A 210 13.38 -15.75 -12.74
C ARG A 210 12.06 -15.94 -13.45
N GLU A 211 12.13 -16.59 -14.59
CA GLU A 211 10.99 -16.96 -15.40
C GLU A 211 11.12 -18.40 -15.86
N THR A 212 10.04 -19.13 -15.74
CA THR A 212 9.88 -20.48 -16.31
C THR A 212 8.74 -20.50 -17.31
N LEU A 213 8.51 -21.64 -17.95
CA LEU A 213 7.35 -21.81 -18.84
C LEU A 213 6.00 -21.69 -18.11
N ARG A 214 5.97 -21.86 -16.77
CA ARG A 214 4.73 -21.94 -16.00
C ARG A 214 4.53 -20.77 -15.03
N HIS A 215 5.62 -20.12 -14.58
CA HIS A 215 5.52 -19.08 -13.56
C HIS A 215 6.69 -18.11 -13.59
N PHE A 216 6.46 -16.95 -13.02
CA PHE A 216 7.48 -15.97 -12.63
C PHE A 216 7.78 -16.14 -11.14
N THR A 217 9.06 -16.05 -10.78
CA THR A 217 9.52 -16.13 -9.38
C THR A 217 10.33 -14.90 -9.05
N PHE A 218 10.00 -14.28 -7.91
CA PHE A 218 10.75 -13.17 -7.32
C PHE A 218 11.21 -13.63 -5.94
N SER A 219 12.52 -13.73 -5.74
CA SER A 219 13.14 -14.09 -4.47
C SER A 219 13.87 -12.89 -3.90
N LEU A 220 13.44 -12.40 -2.75
CA LEU A 220 14.06 -11.27 -2.07
C LEU A 220 14.66 -11.75 -0.76
N THR A 221 15.99 -11.70 -0.69
CA THR A 221 16.77 -12.15 0.46
C THR A 221 17.48 -10.97 1.11
N ASN A 222 17.56 -10.94 2.42
CA ASN A 222 18.35 -9.97 3.17
C ASN A 222 19.04 -10.63 4.37
N ASN A 223 20.19 -10.07 4.79
CA ASN A 223 20.97 -10.52 5.94
C ASN A 223 20.58 -9.84 7.26
N GLY A 224 19.37 -9.34 7.37
CA GLY A 224 18.81 -8.85 8.63
C GLY A 224 18.45 -10.00 9.59
N PRO A 225 17.93 -9.65 10.78
CA PRO A 225 17.49 -10.64 11.76
C PRO A 225 16.51 -11.64 11.15
N ALA A 226 16.74 -12.94 11.41
CA ALA A 226 15.83 -13.98 10.97
C ALA A 226 14.45 -13.83 11.62
N VAL A 227 13.40 -14.16 10.86
CA VAL A 227 12.04 -14.18 11.40
C VAL A 227 11.88 -15.33 12.39
N PRO A 228 11.48 -15.04 13.65
CA PRO A 228 11.26 -16.09 14.66
C PRO A 228 10.29 -17.18 14.16
N PRO A 229 10.55 -18.46 14.48
CA PRO A 229 9.72 -19.57 14.00
C PRO A 229 8.22 -19.39 14.29
N GLU A 230 7.88 -18.82 15.45
CA GLU A 230 6.50 -18.61 15.91
C GLU A 230 5.76 -17.55 15.08
N LEU A 231 6.50 -16.69 14.38
CA LEU A 231 5.94 -15.61 13.58
C LEU A 231 5.88 -15.94 12.09
N ARG A 232 6.56 -16.99 11.61
CA ARG A 232 6.72 -17.27 10.16
C ARG A 232 5.40 -17.36 9.40
N GLU A 233 4.36 -17.93 9.97
CA GLU A 233 3.03 -17.99 9.36
C GLU A 233 2.24 -16.70 9.60
N ARG A 234 2.40 -16.12 10.79
CA ARG A 234 1.62 -14.97 11.25
C ARG A 234 2.06 -13.63 10.65
N ILE A 235 3.29 -13.51 10.14
CA ILE A 235 3.77 -12.26 9.51
C ILE A 235 2.94 -11.82 8.31
N PHE A 236 2.15 -12.73 7.72
CA PHE A 236 1.23 -12.43 6.63
C PHE A 236 -0.18 -12.04 7.10
N GLU A 237 -0.46 -12.04 8.40
CA GLU A 237 -1.72 -11.58 8.97
C GLU A 237 -1.71 -10.07 9.12
N ALA A 238 -2.87 -9.44 8.95
CA ALA A 238 -2.99 -7.98 9.09
C ALA A 238 -2.74 -7.55 10.54
N GLY A 239 -1.88 -6.53 10.73
CA GLY A 239 -1.57 -5.97 12.05
C GLY A 239 -0.49 -6.73 12.81
N VAL A 240 0.07 -7.81 12.29
CA VAL A 240 1.22 -8.50 12.89
C VAL A 240 2.50 -7.77 12.50
N SER A 241 3.17 -7.18 13.47
CA SER A 241 4.45 -6.47 13.29
C SER A 241 5.31 -6.63 14.55
N THR A 242 6.59 -6.88 14.34
CA THR A 242 7.60 -6.83 15.42
C THR A 242 8.00 -5.39 15.78
N LYS A 243 7.48 -4.37 15.07
CA LYS A 243 7.95 -2.98 15.10
C LYS A 243 6.90 -1.95 15.55
N GLY A 244 5.79 -2.40 16.20
CA GLY A 244 4.75 -1.52 16.76
C GLY A 244 3.36 -1.65 16.10
N GLU A 245 2.32 -1.21 16.82
CA GLU A 245 0.90 -1.41 16.49
C GLU A 245 0.39 -0.67 15.21
N GLU A 246 1.10 0.35 14.72
CA GLU A 246 0.72 1.08 13.50
C GLU A 246 1.34 0.49 12.21
N ARG A 247 2.18 -0.55 12.31
CA ARG A 247 2.84 -1.24 11.20
C ARG A 247 2.37 -2.69 11.13
N GLY A 248 2.52 -3.35 9.99
CA GLY A 248 2.12 -4.77 9.84
C GLY A 248 1.08 -5.02 8.75
N MET A 249 0.83 -4.01 7.89
CA MET A 249 -0.12 -4.15 6.78
C MET A 249 0.54 -4.61 5.47
N GLY A 250 1.86 -4.40 5.30
CA GLY A 250 2.54 -4.59 4.02
C GLY A 250 2.48 -6.03 3.50
N LEU A 251 2.84 -7.01 4.32
CA LEU A 251 2.85 -8.43 3.91
C LEU A 251 1.44 -9.01 3.73
N SER A 252 0.47 -8.56 4.49
CA SER A 252 -0.93 -8.96 4.32
C SER A 252 -1.52 -8.41 3.02
N ILE A 253 -1.17 -7.17 2.64
CA ILE A 253 -1.52 -6.59 1.34
C ILE A 253 -0.87 -7.41 0.22
N VAL A 254 0.43 -7.70 0.30
CA VAL A 254 1.15 -8.52 -0.68
C VAL A 254 0.46 -9.88 -0.88
N ARG A 255 0.14 -10.60 0.20
CA ARG A 255 -0.54 -11.89 0.13
C ARG A 255 -1.92 -11.79 -0.52
N LYS A 256 -2.69 -10.77 -0.15
CA LYS A 256 -4.02 -10.53 -0.72
C LYS A 256 -3.95 -10.21 -2.22
N THR A 257 -3.08 -9.29 -2.62
CA THR A 257 -2.88 -8.92 -4.02
C THR A 257 -2.43 -10.12 -4.85
N LEU A 258 -1.47 -10.92 -4.37
CA LEU A 258 -1.02 -12.12 -5.07
C LEU A 258 -2.13 -13.14 -5.26
N ALA A 259 -2.99 -13.34 -4.26
CA ALA A 259 -4.11 -14.28 -4.34
C ALA A 259 -5.10 -13.92 -5.46
N GLU A 260 -5.30 -12.64 -5.76
CA GLU A 260 -6.15 -12.15 -6.85
C GLU A 260 -5.64 -12.61 -8.24
N PHE A 261 -4.33 -12.85 -8.37
CA PHE A 261 -3.69 -13.32 -9.61
C PHE A 261 -3.27 -14.80 -9.54
N GLY A 262 -3.73 -15.53 -8.54
CA GLY A 262 -3.38 -16.95 -8.34
C GLY A 262 -1.93 -17.17 -7.91
N GLY A 263 -1.25 -16.11 -7.47
CA GLY A 263 0.13 -16.15 -6.97
C GLY A 263 0.19 -16.48 -5.48
N THR A 264 1.41 -16.82 -5.03
CA THR A 264 1.70 -17.14 -3.62
C THR A 264 2.92 -16.36 -3.14
N ILE A 265 3.02 -16.19 -1.83
CA ILE A 265 4.21 -15.71 -1.14
C ILE A 265 4.52 -16.64 0.02
N GLU A 266 5.78 -16.97 0.17
CA GLU A 266 6.29 -17.85 1.22
C GLU A 266 7.59 -17.27 1.80
N LEU A 267 7.87 -17.60 3.07
CA LEU A 267 9.16 -17.36 3.70
C LEU A 267 9.97 -18.65 3.59
N ALA A 268 11.05 -18.61 2.79
CA ALA A 268 11.93 -19.77 2.62
C ALA A 268 12.58 -20.19 3.95
N PRO A 269 12.81 -21.50 4.17
CA PRO A 269 13.59 -21.95 5.31
C PRO A 269 15.07 -21.55 5.13
N GLY A 270 15.71 -21.12 6.21
CA GLY A 270 17.14 -20.72 6.19
C GLY A 270 17.48 -19.79 7.34
N ASP A 271 18.76 -19.43 7.42
CA ASP A 271 19.30 -18.49 8.42
C ASP A 271 19.06 -17.04 8.01
N GLU A 272 18.84 -16.78 6.72
CA GLU A 272 18.55 -15.49 6.15
C GLU A 272 17.04 -15.33 5.91
N THR A 273 16.57 -14.10 5.95
CA THR A 273 15.16 -13.81 5.62
C THR A 273 15.02 -13.77 4.10
N CYS A 274 14.35 -14.77 3.52
CA CYS A 274 14.10 -14.87 2.08
C CYS A 274 12.61 -15.02 1.80
N PHE A 275 12.00 -14.01 1.18
CA PHE A 275 10.63 -14.06 0.68
C PHE A 275 10.63 -14.54 -0.77
N VAL A 276 9.84 -15.57 -1.06
CA VAL A 276 9.66 -16.11 -2.41
C VAL A 276 8.24 -15.87 -2.86
N VAL A 277 8.11 -15.08 -3.93
CA VAL A 277 6.83 -14.81 -4.61
C VAL A 277 6.78 -15.62 -5.90
N VAL A 278 5.71 -16.37 -6.09
CA VAL A 278 5.46 -17.15 -7.30
C VAL A 278 4.15 -16.69 -7.95
N ILE A 279 4.23 -16.32 -9.24
CA ILE A 279 3.07 -15.86 -10.03
C ILE A 279 2.92 -16.78 -11.24
N PRO A 280 1.82 -17.52 -11.38
CA PRO A 280 1.58 -18.39 -12.54
C PRO A 280 1.41 -17.54 -13.82
N ARG A 281 1.90 -18.03 -14.97
CA ARG A 281 1.75 -17.33 -16.25
C ARG A 281 0.32 -17.25 -16.75
N GLU A 282 -0.45 -18.30 -16.47
CA GLU A 282 -1.88 -18.31 -16.75
C GLU A 282 -2.61 -17.94 -15.46
N SER A 283 -3.22 -16.76 -15.45
CA SER A 283 -4.10 -16.36 -14.35
C SER A 283 -5.27 -17.36 -14.32
N ARG A 284 -5.38 -18.14 -13.26
CA ARG A 284 -6.59 -18.90 -12.97
C ARG A 284 -7.63 -17.87 -12.50
N ALA A 285 -8.32 -17.23 -13.43
CA ALA A 285 -9.48 -16.41 -13.12
C ALA A 285 -10.37 -17.23 -12.19
N LEU A 286 -10.58 -16.72 -10.98
CA LEU A 286 -11.62 -17.26 -10.10
C LEU A 286 -12.91 -17.24 -10.90
N PRO A 287 -13.70 -18.32 -10.96
CA PRO A 287 -14.98 -18.30 -11.64
C PRO A 287 -15.81 -17.16 -11.05
N GLU A 288 -16.28 -16.26 -11.92
CA GLU A 288 -17.26 -15.25 -11.56
C GLU A 288 -18.39 -15.97 -10.82
N THR A 289 -18.60 -15.62 -9.58
CA THR A 289 -19.80 -16.03 -8.83
C THR A 289 -20.98 -15.46 -9.61
N VAL A 290 -21.64 -16.32 -10.34
CA VAL A 290 -22.93 -16.04 -10.97
C VAL A 290 -23.85 -15.58 -9.83
N GLN A 291 -24.18 -14.30 -9.82
CA GLN A 291 -25.27 -13.78 -9.02
C GLN A 291 -26.56 -14.21 -9.71
N GLU A 292 -27.24 -15.18 -9.12
CA GLU A 292 -28.67 -15.38 -9.33
C GLU A 292 -29.49 -14.38 -8.49
#